data_0f7ce9903a4aefeedaf2e5da93a502a3
#
_entry.id   0f7ce9903a4aefeedaf2e5da93a502a3
#
_cell.length_a   1.000
_cell.length_b   1.000
_cell.length_c   1.000
_cell.angle_alpha   90.00
_cell.angle_beta   90.00
_cell.angle_gamma   90.00
#
_symmetry.space_group_name_H-M   'P 1'
#
loop_
_entity.id
_entity.type
_entity.pdbx_description
1 polymer ?
#
loop_
_entity_poly.entity_id
_entity_poly.type
_entity_poly.pdbx_seq_one_letter_code
_entity_poly.pdbx_strand_id
1 'polypeptide(L)'
;MHSDNQLIRILTIVLILGAVLFIFFAEMSHLDSKQTVTSDETIYIQGDGEISKQDNEPVTEYEEVISTEIDIAQTEDISSKSWADSSADNTNLKQVLDFEHITLLVANMNENERDRVLSDQDLFKQVIESEANNRSALMAAANNELNQHPNVKFMMQRNSENMLLEFYLNLLIKRKLPENFPSNEQIISYYDSNKETQFTFPLRVRIWQIFLSKPKDATEDKILEIQKNAEEIISKIKSGINDFTNLAVSKSEHEQSRNRGGYMGVMEVDGLLPEIKEYILKSKIGEISDPIETDSGLHILKRGLILAEETVPFEEVEDQIRQILIKQTGRQLKNVIFEQASEDYPQQISENTIEEWWLKLKEESESQL
;
A
#
# COMPACT_ATOMS: atom_id res chain seq x y z
N MET A 1 9.09 -3.55 48.06
CA MET A 1 9.64 -2.54 47.14
C MET A 1 10.33 -3.10 45.88
N HIS A 2 10.39 -4.43 45.67
CA HIS A 2 11.01 -5.00 44.45
C HIS A 2 9.99 -5.49 43.40
N SER A 3 8.75 -5.71 43.80
CA SER A 3 7.67 -6.16 42.92
C SER A 3 7.08 -5.03 42.05
N ASP A 4 7.04 -3.80 42.58
CA ASP A 4 6.42 -2.67 41.89
C ASP A 4 7.21 -2.19 40.67
N ASN A 5 8.54 -2.35 40.68
CA ASN A 5 9.39 -1.99 39.55
C ASN A 5 9.30 -2.98 38.35
N GLN A 6 8.93 -4.22 38.58
CA GLN A 6 8.70 -5.18 37.50
C GLN A 6 7.35 -4.94 36.81
N LEU A 7 6.33 -4.65 37.59
CA LEU A 7 5.01 -4.31 37.06
C LEU A 7 5.03 -3.04 36.20
N ILE A 8 5.76 -2.01 36.63
CA ILE A 8 5.92 -0.75 35.88
C ILE A 8 6.68 -1.01 34.57
N ARG A 9 7.73 -1.85 34.58
CA ARG A 9 8.47 -2.21 33.36
C ARG A 9 7.61 -3.01 32.37
N ILE A 10 6.79 -3.93 32.84
CA ILE A 10 5.88 -4.71 32.00
C ILE A 10 4.77 -3.79 31.44
N LEU A 11 4.20 -2.88 32.23
CA LEU A 11 3.24 -1.89 31.75
C LEU A 11 3.86 -0.95 30.68
N THR A 12 5.12 -0.54 30.85
CA THR A 12 5.82 0.33 29.89
C THR A 12 6.08 -0.40 28.56
N ILE A 13 6.44 -1.69 28.62
CA ILE A 13 6.64 -2.50 27.40
C ILE A 13 5.29 -2.76 26.68
N VAL A 14 4.23 -3.03 27.41
CA VAL A 14 2.88 -3.21 26.84
C VAL A 14 2.35 -1.91 26.25
N LEU A 15 2.62 -0.76 26.87
CA LEU A 15 2.28 0.56 26.29
C LEU A 15 3.08 0.88 25.03
N ILE A 16 4.37 0.52 24.96
CA ILE A 16 5.20 0.72 23.78
C ILE A 16 4.76 -0.21 22.64
N LEU A 17 4.47 -1.49 22.93
CA LEU A 17 3.93 -2.43 21.95
C LEU A 17 2.52 -2.05 21.48
N GLY A 18 1.67 -1.55 22.38
CA GLY A 18 0.35 -1.02 22.04
C GLY A 18 0.43 0.23 21.17
N ALA A 19 1.40 1.13 21.43
CA ALA A 19 1.62 2.32 20.61
C ALA A 19 2.14 1.98 19.20
N VAL A 20 3.02 0.98 19.07
CA VAL A 20 3.53 0.50 17.78
C VAL A 20 2.40 -0.18 16.98
N LEU A 21 1.58 -1.01 17.62
CA LEU A 21 0.38 -1.59 16.98
C LEU A 21 -0.67 -0.52 16.63
N PHE A 22 -0.86 0.49 17.47
CA PHE A 22 -1.79 1.59 17.21
C PHE A 22 -1.33 2.48 16.06
N ILE A 23 -0.01 2.72 15.92
CA ILE A 23 0.56 3.46 14.79
C ILE A 23 0.39 2.64 13.50
N PHE A 24 0.63 1.33 13.54
CA PHE A 24 0.42 0.43 12.40
C PHE A 24 -1.06 0.35 11.99
N PHE A 25 -1.98 0.27 12.94
CA PHE A 25 -3.43 0.32 12.68
C PHE A 25 -3.93 1.70 12.28
N ALA A 26 -3.34 2.79 12.78
CA ALA A 26 -3.68 4.14 12.38
C ALA A 26 -3.22 4.47 10.95
N GLU A 27 -2.07 3.95 10.53
CA GLU A 27 -1.65 4.04 9.12
C GLU A 27 -2.54 3.21 8.20
N MET A 28 -2.96 2.00 8.59
CA MET A 28 -3.94 1.21 7.83
C MET A 28 -5.33 1.86 7.79
N SER A 29 -5.82 2.45 8.88
CA SER A 29 -7.12 3.13 8.90
C SER A 29 -7.11 4.47 8.15
N HIS A 30 -5.95 5.14 8.02
CA HIS A 30 -5.80 6.32 7.17
C HIS A 30 -5.76 6.00 5.67
N LEU A 31 -5.43 4.78 5.29
CA LEU A 31 -5.55 4.29 3.91
C LEU A 31 -7.01 4.01 3.53
N ASP A 32 -7.84 3.57 4.48
CA ASP A 32 -9.26 3.25 4.22
C ASP A 32 -10.19 4.48 4.23
N SER A 33 -9.83 5.56 4.92
CA SER A 33 -10.73 6.73 5.08
C SER A 33 -10.63 7.82 4.01
N LYS A 34 -9.78 7.65 2.98
CA LYS A 34 -9.62 8.58 1.85
C LYS A 34 -9.96 8.01 0.48
N GLN A 35 -10.51 6.83 0.40
CA GLN A 35 -11.06 6.32 -0.86
C GLN A 35 -12.57 6.63 -0.97
N THR A 36 -12.88 7.90 -1.23
CA THR A 36 -13.99 8.20 -2.16
C THR A 36 -13.61 7.54 -3.48
N VAL A 37 -14.52 6.68 -3.94
CA VAL A 37 -14.43 5.97 -5.21
C VAL A 37 -14.08 6.95 -6.33
N THR A 38 -12.81 7.03 -6.68
CA THR A 38 -12.37 7.46 -7.99
C THR A 38 -11.74 6.22 -8.63
N SER A 39 -12.29 5.84 -9.74
CA SER A 39 -11.92 4.73 -10.60
C SER A 39 -10.61 5.01 -11.33
N ASP A 40 -9.49 5.16 -10.63
CA ASP A 40 -8.18 5.31 -11.25
C ASP A 40 -7.10 4.73 -10.33
N GLU A 41 -6.98 3.39 -10.32
CA GLU A 41 -5.70 2.78 -9.95
C GLU A 41 -4.76 2.94 -11.15
N THR A 42 -4.08 4.06 -11.24
CA THR A 42 -3.04 4.30 -12.24
C THR A 42 -1.83 3.44 -11.89
N ILE A 43 -1.46 2.56 -12.81
CA ILE A 43 -0.23 1.75 -12.69
C ILE A 43 0.96 2.70 -12.83
N TYR A 44 1.66 2.96 -11.73
CA TYR A 44 2.93 3.70 -11.77
C TYR A 44 4.06 2.73 -12.10
N ILE A 45 4.41 2.64 -13.37
CA ILE A 45 5.67 2.02 -13.77
C ILE A 45 6.74 3.11 -13.71
N GLN A 46 7.69 2.98 -12.79
CA GLN A 46 8.81 3.93 -12.68
C GLN A 46 9.78 3.69 -13.85
N GLY A 47 9.80 4.63 -14.81
CA GLY A 47 10.57 4.47 -16.03
C GLY A 47 12.04 4.82 -15.87
N ASP A 48 12.87 3.83 -15.65
CA ASP A 48 14.30 3.85 -15.94
C ASP A 48 14.77 2.49 -16.52
N GLY A 49 13.91 1.76 -17.26
CA GLY A 49 14.32 0.54 -17.96
C GLY A 49 14.71 -0.64 -17.06
N GLU A 50 14.76 -0.49 -15.77
CA GLU A 50 14.77 -1.55 -14.79
C GLU A 50 13.42 -1.54 -14.08
N ILE A 51 12.69 -2.64 -14.22
CA ILE A 51 11.59 -2.96 -13.33
C ILE A 51 12.25 -3.14 -11.96
N SER A 52 12.34 -2.05 -11.18
CA SER A 52 12.72 -2.22 -9.80
C SER A 52 11.58 -3.03 -9.19
N LYS A 53 11.89 -4.25 -8.79
CA LYS A 53 11.11 -4.97 -7.80
C LYS A 53 11.21 -4.14 -6.51
N GLN A 54 10.45 -3.06 -6.46
CA GLN A 54 10.20 -2.41 -5.20
C GLN A 54 9.25 -3.37 -4.49
N ASP A 55 9.65 -3.77 -3.29
CA ASP A 55 8.91 -4.63 -2.39
C ASP A 55 7.45 -4.14 -2.29
N ASN A 56 6.64 -4.54 -3.27
CA ASN A 56 5.24 -4.69 -3.04
C ASN A 56 5.20 -5.80 -2.00
N GLU A 57 4.77 -5.51 -0.80
CA GLU A 57 4.40 -6.53 0.15
C GLU A 57 3.61 -7.60 -0.60
N PRO A 58 4.00 -8.86 -0.42
CA PRO A 58 3.54 -9.91 -1.31
C PRO A 58 2.01 -9.98 -1.25
N VAL A 59 1.39 -9.90 -2.42
CA VAL A 59 -0.01 -10.32 -2.65
C VAL A 59 -0.21 -11.82 -2.32
N THR A 60 0.81 -12.45 -1.76
CA THR A 60 0.94 -13.84 -1.38
C THR A 60 -0.05 -14.31 -0.31
N GLU A 61 -0.63 -13.39 0.48
CA GLU A 61 -1.51 -13.78 1.58
C GLU A 61 -2.82 -14.44 1.11
N TYR A 62 -3.25 -14.17 -0.13
CA TYR A 62 -4.49 -14.75 -0.68
C TYR A 62 -4.29 -16.03 -1.50
N GLU A 63 -3.12 -16.21 -2.11
CA GLU A 63 -2.82 -17.45 -2.86
C GLU A 63 -2.37 -18.58 -1.92
N GLU A 64 -1.66 -18.28 -0.85
CA GLU A 64 -1.14 -19.28 0.08
C GLU A 64 -2.22 -19.97 0.93
N VAL A 65 -3.29 -19.27 1.29
CA VAL A 65 -4.40 -19.88 2.04
C VAL A 65 -5.27 -20.78 1.15
N ILE A 66 -5.20 -20.62 -0.17
CA ILE A 66 -6.03 -21.39 -1.13
C ILE A 66 -5.36 -22.71 -1.54
N SER A 67 -4.03 -22.84 -1.39
CA SER A 67 -3.28 -24.04 -1.83
C SER A 67 -3.34 -25.23 -0.85
N THR A 68 -3.81 -25.03 0.36
CA THR A 68 -4.11 -26.19 1.23
C THR A 68 -5.36 -26.89 0.68
N GLU A 69 -5.17 -28.01 -0.01
CA GLU A 69 -6.23 -28.96 -0.33
C GLU A 69 -6.87 -29.48 0.98
N ILE A 70 -7.75 -28.69 1.55
CA ILE A 70 -8.76 -29.23 2.45
C ILE A 70 -9.71 -30.00 1.55
N ASP A 71 -9.70 -31.33 1.66
CA ASP A 71 -10.60 -32.20 0.91
C ASP A 71 -12.06 -31.84 1.24
N ILE A 72 -12.63 -30.94 0.42
CA ILE A 72 -13.96 -30.33 0.61
C ILE A 72 -15.07 -31.37 0.28
N ALA A 73 -14.71 -32.56 -0.20
CA ALA A 73 -15.67 -33.63 -0.52
C ALA A 73 -16.43 -34.19 0.70
N GLN A 74 -16.02 -33.84 1.94
CA GLN A 74 -16.68 -34.29 3.17
C GLN A 74 -17.57 -33.26 3.86
N THR A 75 -17.81 -32.09 3.26
CA THR A 75 -18.60 -31.01 3.89
C THR A 75 -20.03 -30.89 3.34
N GLU A 76 -20.67 -31.97 2.99
CA GLU A 76 -22.08 -31.93 2.50
C GLU A 76 -23.13 -31.60 3.58
N ASP A 77 -22.75 -31.43 4.85
CA ASP A 77 -23.75 -31.20 5.92
C ASP A 77 -23.36 -30.06 6.89
N ILE A 78 -23.09 -28.86 6.35
CA ILE A 78 -22.83 -27.69 7.19
C ILE A 78 -24.12 -26.93 7.56
N SER A 79 -25.27 -27.28 7.00
CA SER A 79 -26.51 -26.51 7.13
C SER A 79 -27.30 -26.71 8.43
N SER A 80 -26.89 -27.58 9.35
CA SER A 80 -27.72 -27.93 10.52
C SER A 80 -27.04 -27.97 11.90
N LYS A 81 -25.76 -27.64 12.02
CA LYS A 81 -25.15 -27.52 13.36
C LYS A 81 -25.18 -26.09 13.86
N SER A 82 -25.94 -25.86 14.94
CA SER A 82 -25.99 -24.59 15.65
C SER A 82 -24.58 -24.25 16.17
N TRP A 83 -23.98 -23.20 15.63
CA TRP A 83 -22.67 -22.65 16.02
C TRP A 83 -22.73 -21.89 17.37
N ALA A 84 -23.89 -21.91 18.04
CA ALA A 84 -24.16 -21.13 19.25
C ALA A 84 -23.48 -21.68 20.52
N ASP A 85 -22.82 -22.84 20.48
CA ASP A 85 -22.29 -23.50 21.67
C ASP A 85 -20.77 -23.73 21.67
N SER A 86 -20.03 -23.07 20.78
CA SER A 86 -18.58 -22.93 20.95
C SER A 86 -18.27 -21.68 21.77
N SER A 87 -18.63 -21.73 23.07
CA SER A 87 -17.80 -21.02 24.04
C SER A 87 -16.41 -21.59 23.85
N ALA A 88 -15.55 -20.87 23.14
CA ALA A 88 -14.14 -21.20 23.02
C ALA A 88 -13.61 -21.24 24.47
N ASP A 89 -13.68 -22.40 25.06
CA ASP A 89 -13.06 -22.70 26.33
C ASP A 89 -11.55 -22.59 26.08
N ASN A 90 -11.01 -21.41 26.32
CA ASN A 90 -9.59 -21.06 26.15
C ASN A 90 -8.65 -21.84 27.06
N THR A 91 -9.14 -22.92 27.68
CA THR A 91 -8.37 -23.78 28.57
C THR A 91 -7.58 -24.87 27.86
N ASN A 92 -7.67 -24.99 26.54
CA ASN A 92 -6.94 -25.98 25.75
C ASN A 92 -5.59 -25.52 25.16
N LEU A 93 -4.88 -24.63 25.86
CA LEU A 93 -3.44 -24.53 25.66
C LEU A 93 -2.81 -25.81 26.23
N LYS A 94 -2.94 -26.92 25.47
CA LYS A 94 -2.31 -28.20 25.84
C LYS A 94 -0.82 -28.03 26.01
N GLN A 95 -0.29 -28.54 27.08
CA GLN A 95 1.08 -28.43 27.51
C GLN A 95 2.08 -29.14 26.57
N VAL A 96 1.60 -29.97 25.67
CA VAL A 96 2.44 -30.81 24.81
C VAL A 96 2.11 -30.58 23.35
N LEU A 97 3.16 -30.31 22.57
CA LEU A 97 3.10 -30.36 21.12
C LEU A 97 2.87 -31.83 20.70
N ASP A 98 1.77 -32.09 20.04
CA ASP A 98 1.49 -33.39 19.44
C ASP A 98 1.71 -33.39 17.93
N PHE A 99 1.68 -34.56 17.33
CA PHE A 99 1.92 -34.72 15.90
C PHE A 99 0.83 -34.02 15.05
N GLU A 100 -0.41 -33.97 15.54
CA GLU A 100 -1.53 -33.30 14.87
C GLU A 100 -1.27 -31.78 14.76
N HIS A 101 -0.84 -31.16 15.88
CA HIS A 101 -0.47 -29.75 15.87
C HIS A 101 0.67 -29.45 14.89
N ILE A 102 1.71 -30.28 14.88
CA ILE A 102 2.83 -30.11 13.96
C ILE A 102 2.42 -30.32 12.51
N THR A 103 1.53 -31.26 12.25
CA THR A 103 0.99 -31.49 10.90
C THR A 103 0.25 -30.26 10.39
N LEU A 104 -0.60 -29.65 11.22
CA LEU A 104 -1.31 -28.42 10.87
C LEU A 104 -0.35 -27.24 10.72
N LEU A 105 0.66 -27.11 11.59
CA LEU A 105 1.68 -26.08 11.48
C LEU A 105 2.39 -26.14 10.12
N VAL A 106 2.87 -27.32 9.73
CA VAL A 106 3.56 -27.52 8.46
C VAL A 106 2.62 -27.39 7.26
N ALA A 107 1.37 -27.87 7.37
CA ALA A 107 0.38 -27.74 6.30
C ALA A 107 -0.01 -26.27 6.00
N ASN A 108 0.06 -25.38 7.00
CA ASN A 108 -0.22 -23.95 6.84
C ASN A 108 1.01 -23.11 6.46
N MET A 109 2.17 -23.71 6.23
CA MET A 109 3.33 -23.03 5.63
C MET A 109 3.12 -22.85 4.12
N ASN A 110 3.71 -21.80 3.55
CA ASN A 110 3.75 -21.69 2.09
C ASN A 110 4.55 -22.84 1.47
N GLU A 111 4.31 -23.14 0.19
CA GLU A 111 4.89 -24.30 -0.50
C GLU A 111 6.42 -24.31 -0.40
N ASN A 112 7.06 -23.19 -0.70
CA ASN A 112 8.53 -23.08 -0.67
C ASN A 112 9.10 -23.28 0.75
N GLU A 113 8.45 -22.75 1.76
CA GLU A 113 8.84 -22.90 3.16
C GLU A 113 8.64 -24.35 3.62
N ARG A 114 7.48 -24.93 3.31
CA ARG A 114 7.15 -26.32 3.61
C ARG A 114 8.15 -27.30 2.99
N ASP A 115 8.47 -27.13 1.70
CA ASP A 115 9.43 -27.98 1.01
C ASP A 115 10.84 -27.88 1.62
N ARG A 116 11.26 -26.67 1.98
CA ARG A 116 12.54 -26.46 2.68
C ARG A 116 12.56 -27.14 4.03
N VAL A 117 11.50 -26.96 4.82
CA VAL A 117 11.39 -27.56 6.17
C VAL A 117 11.34 -29.08 6.09
N LEU A 118 10.62 -29.65 5.11
CA LEU A 118 10.50 -31.11 4.96
C LEU A 118 11.74 -31.75 4.32
N SER A 119 12.55 -30.99 3.59
CA SER A 119 13.80 -31.49 3.00
C SER A 119 15.03 -31.41 3.92
N ASP A 120 14.94 -30.64 5.01
CA ASP A 120 16.05 -30.39 5.95
C ASP A 120 15.63 -30.70 7.39
N GLN A 121 16.16 -31.81 7.93
CA GLN A 121 15.84 -32.25 9.30
C GLN A 121 16.29 -31.26 10.37
N ASP A 122 17.41 -30.57 10.17
CA ASP A 122 17.90 -29.59 11.13
C ASP A 122 17.01 -28.35 11.14
N LEU A 123 16.55 -27.92 9.97
CA LEU A 123 15.58 -26.84 9.84
C LEU A 123 14.23 -27.24 10.48
N PHE A 124 13.74 -28.44 10.19
CA PHE A 124 12.53 -28.97 10.84
C PHE A 124 12.64 -28.94 12.36
N LYS A 125 13.79 -29.40 12.91
CA LYS A 125 14.03 -29.36 14.34
C LYS A 125 14.00 -27.94 14.91
N GLN A 126 14.60 -26.97 14.23
CA GLN A 126 14.56 -25.55 14.63
C GLN A 126 13.12 -25.01 14.66
N VAL A 127 12.28 -25.36 13.68
CA VAL A 127 10.85 -24.99 13.66
C VAL A 127 10.13 -25.56 14.89
N ILE A 128 10.36 -26.85 15.22
CA ILE A 128 9.74 -27.48 16.38
C ILE A 128 10.21 -26.83 17.70
N GLU A 129 11.50 -26.54 17.83
CA GLU A 129 12.07 -25.86 19.00
C GLU A 129 11.51 -24.43 19.16
N SER A 130 11.35 -23.72 18.05
CA SER A 130 10.73 -22.40 18.03
C SER A 130 9.25 -22.47 18.47
N GLU A 131 8.49 -23.42 17.95
CA GLU A 131 7.09 -23.60 18.33
C GLU A 131 6.96 -24.02 19.81
N ALA A 132 7.85 -24.88 20.32
CA ALA A 132 7.89 -25.23 21.73
C ALA A 132 8.16 -23.98 22.64
N ASN A 133 9.06 -23.11 22.21
CA ASN A 133 9.36 -21.86 22.93
C ASN A 133 8.15 -20.90 22.92
N ASN A 134 7.49 -20.75 21.76
CA ASN A 134 6.28 -19.95 21.62
C ASN A 134 5.17 -20.49 22.54
N ARG A 135 4.99 -21.79 22.57
CA ARG A 135 4.01 -22.46 23.43
C ARG A 135 4.28 -22.20 24.91
N SER A 136 5.56 -22.28 25.31
CA SER A 136 5.97 -21.98 26.69
C SER A 136 5.68 -20.52 27.08
N ALA A 137 5.93 -19.58 26.17
CA ALA A 137 5.62 -18.17 26.38
C ALA A 137 4.10 -17.92 26.48
N LEU A 138 3.31 -18.58 25.63
CA LEU A 138 1.83 -18.51 25.69
C LEU A 138 1.29 -19.06 27.00
N MET A 139 1.84 -20.17 27.49
CA MET A 139 1.49 -20.71 28.80
C MET A 139 1.83 -19.75 29.95
N ALA A 140 3.02 -19.10 29.88
CA ALA A 140 3.38 -18.08 30.87
C ALA A 140 2.39 -16.90 30.83
N ALA A 141 1.97 -16.47 29.64
CA ALA A 141 0.96 -15.41 29.50
C ALA A 141 -0.39 -15.85 30.09
N ALA A 142 -0.82 -17.08 29.84
CA ALA A 142 -2.05 -17.62 30.40
C ALA A 142 -1.99 -17.75 31.95
N ASN A 143 -0.86 -18.20 32.49
CA ASN A 143 -0.65 -18.29 33.94
C ASN A 143 -0.63 -16.91 34.64
N ASN A 144 -0.31 -15.85 33.92
CA ASN A 144 -0.44 -14.47 34.38
C ASN A 144 -1.83 -13.87 34.10
N GLU A 145 -2.81 -14.67 33.71
CA GLU A 145 -4.20 -14.30 33.44
C GLU A 145 -4.35 -13.25 32.33
N LEU A 146 -3.32 -13.02 31.48
CA LEU A 146 -3.38 -12.03 30.40
C LEU A 146 -4.49 -12.35 29.40
N ASN A 147 -4.76 -13.63 29.14
CA ASN A 147 -5.86 -14.10 28.32
C ASN A 147 -7.25 -13.81 28.93
N GLN A 148 -7.33 -13.48 30.22
CA GLN A 148 -8.58 -13.09 30.91
C GLN A 148 -8.82 -11.57 30.86
N HIS A 149 -7.80 -10.78 30.50
CA HIS A 149 -7.96 -9.34 30.41
C HIS A 149 -9.02 -8.97 29.35
N PRO A 150 -10.01 -8.08 29.64
CA PRO A 150 -11.12 -7.80 28.73
C PRO A 150 -10.70 -7.41 27.32
N ASN A 151 -9.70 -6.53 27.18
CA ASN A 151 -9.21 -6.10 25.87
C ASN A 151 -8.53 -7.25 25.11
N VAL A 152 -7.77 -8.11 25.80
CA VAL A 152 -7.12 -9.28 25.17
C VAL A 152 -8.17 -10.28 24.69
N LYS A 153 -9.18 -10.59 25.52
CA LYS A 153 -10.31 -11.42 25.11
C LYS A 153 -11.01 -10.87 23.87
N PHE A 154 -11.32 -9.58 23.88
CA PHE A 154 -11.96 -8.93 22.74
C PHE A 154 -11.11 -9.05 21.47
N MET A 155 -9.79 -8.76 21.56
CA MET A 155 -8.89 -8.86 20.42
C MET A 155 -8.77 -10.31 19.89
N MET A 156 -8.63 -11.29 20.79
CA MET A 156 -8.57 -12.71 20.39
C MET A 156 -9.87 -13.15 19.71
N GLN A 157 -11.02 -12.79 20.26
CA GLN A 157 -12.31 -13.08 19.65
C GLN A 157 -12.43 -12.39 18.28
N ARG A 158 -12.09 -11.11 18.19
CA ARG A 158 -12.18 -10.34 16.95
C ARG A 158 -11.28 -10.92 15.86
N ASN A 159 -10.05 -11.33 16.21
CA ASN A 159 -9.14 -11.99 15.26
C ASN A 159 -9.70 -13.34 14.76
N SER A 160 -10.29 -14.13 15.65
CA SER A 160 -10.93 -15.41 15.25
C SER A 160 -12.14 -15.17 14.34
N GLU A 161 -12.96 -14.16 14.61
CA GLU A 161 -14.10 -13.77 13.77
C GLU A 161 -13.64 -13.28 12.40
N ASN A 162 -12.59 -12.45 12.34
CA ASN A 162 -12.03 -11.96 11.09
C ASN A 162 -11.46 -13.12 10.25
N MET A 163 -10.71 -14.02 10.87
CA MET A 163 -10.16 -15.21 10.20
C MET A 163 -11.28 -16.08 9.63
N LEU A 164 -12.33 -16.37 10.41
CA LEU A 164 -13.49 -17.13 9.93
C LEU A 164 -14.16 -16.45 8.75
N LEU A 165 -14.33 -15.12 8.83
CA LEU A 165 -14.92 -14.34 7.75
C LEU A 165 -14.07 -14.41 6.47
N GLU A 166 -12.76 -14.28 6.58
CA GLU A 166 -11.85 -14.40 5.44
C GLU A 166 -11.91 -15.79 4.81
N PHE A 167 -11.86 -16.84 5.59
CA PHE A 167 -12.05 -18.20 5.08
C PHE A 167 -13.37 -18.37 4.34
N TYR A 168 -14.46 -17.91 4.93
CA TYR A 168 -15.78 -17.99 4.32
C TYR A 168 -15.84 -17.23 2.99
N LEU A 169 -15.33 -16.00 2.95
CA LEU A 169 -15.31 -15.18 1.74
C LEU A 169 -14.46 -15.83 0.64
N ASN A 170 -13.26 -16.27 0.98
CA ASN A 170 -12.34 -16.92 0.03
C ASN A 170 -12.96 -18.20 -0.54
N LEU A 171 -13.58 -19.03 0.32
CA LEU A 171 -14.28 -20.23 -0.13
C LEU A 171 -15.40 -19.91 -1.12
N LEU A 172 -16.24 -18.90 -0.83
CA LEU A 172 -17.35 -18.54 -1.69
C LEU A 172 -16.87 -17.88 -2.99
N ILE A 173 -15.85 -17.04 -2.93
CA ILE A 173 -15.24 -16.43 -4.12
C ILE A 173 -14.67 -17.53 -5.02
N LYS A 174 -13.87 -18.46 -4.48
CA LYS A 174 -13.31 -19.59 -5.22
C LYS A 174 -14.40 -20.44 -5.89
N ARG A 175 -15.52 -20.70 -5.21
CA ARG A 175 -16.67 -21.45 -5.79
C ARG A 175 -17.40 -20.70 -6.89
N LYS A 176 -17.40 -19.37 -6.86
CA LYS A 176 -18.09 -18.53 -7.86
C LYS A 176 -17.23 -18.22 -9.08
N LEU A 177 -15.90 -18.30 -8.95
CA LEU A 177 -14.98 -18.09 -10.07
C LEU A 177 -14.85 -19.36 -10.90
N PRO A 178 -14.82 -19.26 -12.25
CA PRO A 178 -14.43 -20.38 -13.11
C PRO A 178 -13.00 -20.85 -12.79
N GLU A 179 -12.74 -22.14 -12.96
CA GLU A 179 -11.44 -22.75 -12.67
C GLU A 179 -10.26 -22.09 -13.40
N ASN A 180 -10.51 -21.56 -14.61
CA ASN A 180 -9.50 -20.87 -15.43
C ASN A 180 -9.75 -19.36 -15.49
N PHE A 181 -10.19 -18.75 -14.39
CA PHE A 181 -10.39 -17.29 -14.35
C PHE A 181 -9.09 -16.57 -13.95
N PRO A 182 -8.78 -15.42 -14.60
CA PRO A 182 -9.37 -14.92 -15.82
C PRO A 182 -8.91 -15.73 -17.05
N SER A 183 -9.79 -15.86 -18.08
CA SER A 183 -9.37 -16.49 -19.33
C SER A 183 -8.38 -15.61 -20.09
N ASN A 184 -7.61 -16.21 -21.00
CA ASN A 184 -6.67 -15.45 -21.84
C ASN A 184 -7.38 -14.37 -22.67
N GLU A 185 -8.59 -14.62 -23.15
CA GLU A 185 -9.39 -13.64 -23.87
C GLU A 185 -9.76 -12.44 -22.99
N GLN A 186 -10.05 -12.68 -21.71
CA GLN A 186 -10.34 -11.60 -20.75
C GLN A 186 -9.10 -10.74 -20.48
N ILE A 187 -7.93 -11.35 -20.35
CA ILE A 187 -6.66 -10.65 -20.13
C ILE A 187 -6.32 -9.79 -21.35
N ILE A 188 -6.39 -10.37 -22.57
CA ILE A 188 -6.15 -9.64 -23.82
C ILE A 188 -7.16 -8.49 -23.98
N SER A 189 -8.44 -8.75 -23.73
CA SER A 189 -9.48 -7.72 -23.82
C SER A 189 -9.26 -6.57 -22.84
N TYR A 190 -8.79 -6.88 -21.62
CA TYR A 190 -8.42 -5.86 -20.64
C TYR A 190 -7.24 -5.01 -21.13
N TYR A 191 -6.19 -5.65 -21.64
CA TYR A 191 -5.03 -4.95 -22.19
C TYR A 191 -5.45 -4.03 -23.34
N ASP A 192 -6.19 -4.54 -24.33
CA ASP A 192 -6.60 -3.76 -25.50
C ASP A 192 -7.48 -2.56 -25.10
N SER A 193 -8.38 -2.76 -24.15
CA SER A 193 -9.29 -1.71 -23.69
C SER A 193 -8.60 -0.63 -22.85
N ASN A 194 -7.47 -0.96 -22.24
CA ASN A 194 -6.71 -0.05 -21.35
C ASN A 194 -5.33 0.34 -21.92
N LYS A 195 -5.01 -0.10 -23.15
CA LYS A 195 -3.70 0.06 -23.76
C LYS A 195 -3.22 1.50 -23.73
N GLU A 196 -4.04 2.45 -24.20
CA GLU A 196 -3.69 3.86 -24.31
C GLU A 196 -3.58 4.55 -22.92
N THR A 197 -4.35 4.09 -21.93
CA THR A 197 -4.46 4.78 -20.65
C THR A 197 -3.58 4.21 -19.55
N GLN A 198 -3.31 2.90 -19.58
CA GLN A 198 -2.59 2.22 -18.51
C GLN A 198 -1.25 1.60 -18.96
N PHE A 199 -1.14 1.26 -20.25
CA PHE A 199 0.02 0.54 -20.78
C PHE A 199 0.83 1.36 -21.80
N THR A 200 0.46 2.63 -22.05
CA THR A 200 1.20 3.53 -22.91
C THR A 200 1.75 4.70 -22.11
N PHE A 201 3.06 4.83 -22.10
CA PHE A 201 3.72 6.01 -21.59
C PHE A 201 3.68 7.10 -22.66
N PRO A 202 3.12 8.27 -22.37
CA PRO A 202 3.13 9.39 -23.28
C PRO A 202 4.55 9.91 -23.54
N LEU A 203 4.69 10.84 -24.49
CA LEU A 203 5.94 11.54 -24.71
C LEU A 203 6.38 12.28 -23.44
N ARG A 204 7.56 11.96 -22.94
CA ARG A 204 8.09 12.49 -21.67
C ARG A 204 9.44 13.15 -21.87
N VAL A 205 9.80 14.04 -20.96
CA VAL A 205 11.09 14.76 -21.03
C VAL A 205 11.68 14.95 -19.63
N ARG A 206 13.00 14.81 -19.53
CA ARG A 206 13.74 15.22 -18.33
C ARG A 206 13.99 16.72 -18.39
N ILE A 207 13.64 17.45 -17.32
CA ILE A 207 13.74 18.93 -17.27
C ILE A 207 14.44 19.34 -15.98
N TRP A 208 15.28 20.35 -16.11
CA TRP A 208 15.79 21.15 -15.01
C TRP A 208 15.29 22.57 -15.16
N GLN A 209 14.97 23.24 -14.05
CA GLN A 209 14.56 24.65 -14.08
C GLN A 209 15.24 25.49 -13.01
N ILE A 210 15.46 26.74 -13.33
CA ILE A 210 15.66 27.84 -12.39
C ILE A 210 14.41 28.71 -12.51
N PHE A 211 13.71 28.91 -11.43
CA PHE A 211 12.47 29.70 -11.38
C PHE A 211 12.67 30.95 -10.57
N LEU A 212 12.23 32.08 -11.14
CA LEU A 212 12.21 33.40 -10.51
C LEU A 212 10.76 33.86 -10.47
N SER A 213 10.18 33.96 -9.29
CA SER A 213 8.77 34.30 -9.11
C SER A 213 8.46 35.76 -9.48
N LYS A 214 7.29 35.97 -10.06
CA LYS A 214 6.74 37.29 -10.34
C LYS A 214 5.51 37.52 -9.45
N PRO A 215 5.59 38.39 -8.42
CA PRO A 215 4.42 38.74 -7.63
C PRO A 215 3.30 39.30 -8.51
N LYS A 216 2.04 39.00 -8.19
CA LYS A 216 0.89 39.46 -8.97
C LYS A 216 0.80 40.99 -9.06
N ASP A 217 1.29 41.68 -8.03
CA ASP A 217 1.29 43.15 -7.92
C ASP A 217 2.68 43.74 -8.19
N ALA A 218 3.53 43.04 -8.96
CA ALA A 218 4.88 43.53 -9.26
C ALA A 218 4.84 44.82 -10.09
N THR A 219 5.58 45.84 -9.64
CA THR A 219 5.80 47.08 -10.39
C THR A 219 6.67 46.80 -11.61
N GLU A 220 6.62 47.70 -12.62
CA GLU A 220 7.47 47.60 -13.81
C GLU A 220 8.97 47.52 -13.46
N ASP A 221 9.42 48.30 -12.48
CA ASP A 221 10.80 48.23 -11.99
C ASP A 221 11.16 46.86 -11.42
N LYS A 222 10.24 46.21 -10.70
CA LYS A 222 10.46 44.89 -10.16
C LYS A 222 10.51 43.80 -11.23
N ILE A 223 9.67 43.92 -12.25
CA ILE A 223 9.68 43.02 -13.41
C ILE A 223 11.02 43.14 -14.14
N LEU A 224 11.50 44.38 -14.37
CA LEU A 224 12.79 44.65 -15.01
C LEU A 224 13.97 44.07 -14.19
N GLU A 225 13.91 44.18 -12.85
CA GLU A 225 14.90 43.57 -11.96
C GLU A 225 14.94 42.03 -12.09
N ILE A 226 13.76 41.39 -12.13
CA ILE A 226 13.66 39.92 -12.29
C ILE A 226 14.21 39.50 -13.66
N GLN A 227 13.88 40.22 -14.73
CA GLN A 227 14.41 39.96 -16.09
C GLN A 227 15.93 40.10 -16.13
N LYS A 228 16.48 41.17 -15.56
CA LYS A 228 17.92 41.37 -15.47
C LYS A 228 18.63 40.29 -14.70
N ASN A 229 18.02 39.81 -13.59
CA ASN A 229 18.54 38.68 -12.81
C ASN A 229 18.56 37.40 -13.64
N ALA A 230 17.50 37.12 -14.40
CA ALA A 230 17.44 35.96 -15.28
C ALA A 230 18.52 36.00 -16.37
N GLU A 231 18.73 37.16 -16.99
CA GLU A 231 19.78 37.35 -18.01
C GLU A 231 21.18 37.18 -17.42
N GLU A 232 21.43 37.68 -16.21
CA GLU A 232 22.69 37.48 -15.49
C GLU A 232 22.97 35.99 -15.23
N ILE A 233 21.95 35.24 -14.79
CA ILE A 233 22.04 33.80 -14.57
C ILE A 233 22.43 33.08 -15.86
N ILE A 234 21.75 33.36 -16.97
CA ILE A 234 22.03 32.79 -18.27
C ILE A 234 23.45 33.13 -18.75
N SER A 235 23.86 34.37 -18.58
CA SER A 235 25.21 34.82 -18.92
C SER A 235 26.28 34.04 -18.17
N LYS A 236 26.10 33.80 -16.86
CA LYS A 236 27.01 33.00 -16.03
C LYS A 236 27.10 31.55 -16.49
N ILE A 237 25.98 30.99 -16.93
CA ILE A 237 25.95 29.60 -17.44
C ILE A 237 26.68 29.55 -18.81
N LYS A 238 26.30 30.43 -19.74
CA LYS A 238 26.87 30.45 -21.11
C LYS A 238 28.37 30.75 -21.12
N SER A 239 28.89 31.56 -20.17
CA SER A 239 30.32 31.83 -20.02
C SER A 239 31.11 30.73 -19.31
N GLY A 240 30.46 29.69 -18.78
CA GLY A 240 31.11 28.60 -18.04
C GLY A 240 31.59 28.98 -16.63
N ILE A 241 31.25 30.21 -16.14
CA ILE A 241 31.63 30.65 -14.79
C ILE A 241 30.95 29.82 -13.72
N ASN A 242 29.68 29.44 -13.95
CA ASN A 242 28.93 28.55 -13.07
C ASN A 242 28.14 27.55 -13.91
N ASP A 243 27.93 26.35 -13.35
CA ASP A 243 27.03 25.39 -13.96
C ASP A 243 25.56 25.65 -13.58
N PHE A 244 24.65 25.08 -14.35
CA PHE A 244 23.21 25.22 -14.15
C PHE A 244 22.79 24.76 -12.75
N THR A 245 23.32 23.65 -12.28
CA THR A 245 22.96 22.99 -11.02
C THR A 245 23.27 23.90 -9.82
N ASN A 246 24.49 24.48 -9.79
CA ASN A 246 24.88 25.39 -8.71
C ASN A 246 24.05 26.68 -8.69
N LEU A 247 23.71 27.21 -9.86
CA LEU A 247 22.83 28.36 -9.95
C LEU A 247 21.38 28.02 -9.58
N ALA A 248 20.90 26.85 -9.91
CA ALA A 248 19.59 26.40 -9.47
C ALA A 248 19.51 26.33 -7.94
N VAL A 249 20.51 25.71 -7.28
CA VAL A 249 20.56 25.63 -5.81
C VAL A 249 20.59 27.02 -5.16
N SER A 250 21.34 27.95 -5.74
CA SER A 250 21.58 29.27 -5.11
C SER A 250 20.56 30.34 -5.47
N LYS A 251 19.88 30.23 -6.62
CA LYS A 251 19.07 31.29 -7.22
C LYS A 251 17.62 30.92 -7.48
N SER A 252 17.32 29.62 -7.63
CA SER A 252 15.94 29.21 -7.91
C SER A 252 15.03 29.39 -6.70
N GLU A 253 13.86 29.96 -6.94
CA GLU A 253 12.81 30.12 -5.94
C GLU A 253 11.83 28.91 -5.91
N HIS A 254 12.01 27.93 -6.79
CA HIS A 254 11.25 26.68 -6.76
C HIS A 254 11.82 25.70 -5.73
N GLU A 255 11.25 25.69 -4.54
CA GLU A 255 11.76 24.93 -3.38
C GLU A 255 11.95 23.44 -3.65
N GLN A 256 11.00 22.81 -4.35
CA GLN A 256 11.00 21.35 -4.58
C GLN A 256 12.18 20.89 -5.46
N SER A 257 12.57 21.68 -6.47
CA SER A 257 13.67 21.31 -7.37
C SER A 257 15.00 21.97 -7.01
N ARG A 258 14.99 23.08 -6.30
CA ARG A 258 16.20 23.85 -5.92
C ARG A 258 17.27 22.95 -5.30
N ASN A 259 16.90 22.18 -4.28
CA ASN A 259 17.81 21.30 -3.53
C ASN A 259 18.31 20.09 -4.35
N ARG A 260 17.69 19.85 -5.52
CA ARG A 260 18.09 18.82 -6.49
C ARG A 260 18.77 19.45 -7.72
N GLY A 261 19.36 20.62 -7.56
CA GLY A 261 20.03 21.33 -8.66
C GLY A 261 19.11 21.74 -9.80
N GLY A 262 17.85 22.01 -9.49
CA GLY A 262 16.80 22.37 -10.45
C GLY A 262 16.10 21.20 -11.12
N TYR A 263 16.46 19.94 -10.81
CA TYR A 263 15.85 18.77 -11.45
C TYR A 263 14.37 18.62 -11.08
N MET A 264 13.51 18.66 -12.11
CA MET A 264 12.06 18.55 -11.99
C MET A 264 11.56 17.10 -12.10
N GLY A 265 12.41 16.18 -12.54
CA GLY A 265 12.01 14.80 -12.83
C GLY A 265 11.77 14.57 -14.33
N VAL A 266 11.07 13.47 -14.60
CA VAL A 266 10.52 13.14 -15.91
C VAL A 266 9.09 13.66 -15.95
N MET A 267 8.79 14.52 -16.92
CA MET A 267 7.48 15.17 -17.06
C MET A 267 6.87 14.81 -18.40
N GLU A 268 5.56 14.61 -18.42
CA GLU A 268 4.82 14.45 -19.67
C GLU A 268 4.82 15.78 -20.45
N VAL A 269 5.13 15.69 -21.75
CA VAL A 269 5.22 16.88 -22.59
C VAL A 269 3.86 17.57 -22.74
N ASP A 270 2.79 16.78 -22.79
CA ASP A 270 1.43 17.32 -22.91
C ASP A 270 0.91 18.03 -21.64
N GLY A 271 1.47 17.70 -20.48
CA GLY A 271 1.18 18.36 -19.21
C GLY A 271 1.94 19.65 -18.97
N LEU A 272 2.86 20.05 -19.86
CA LEU A 272 3.62 21.28 -19.72
C LEU A 272 2.82 22.50 -20.17
N LEU A 273 3.13 23.67 -19.56
CA LEU A 273 2.61 24.95 -20.02
C LEU A 273 2.99 25.16 -21.50
N PRO A 274 2.13 25.78 -22.32
CA PRO A 274 2.34 25.92 -23.78
C PRO A 274 3.70 26.50 -24.14
N GLU A 275 4.15 27.53 -23.43
CA GLU A 275 5.43 28.24 -23.66
C GLU A 275 6.63 27.28 -23.38
N ILE A 276 6.53 26.50 -22.30
CA ILE A 276 7.53 25.51 -21.92
C ILE A 276 7.56 24.36 -22.92
N LYS A 277 6.38 23.84 -23.29
CA LYS A 277 6.22 22.76 -24.27
C LYS A 277 6.83 23.17 -25.62
N GLU A 278 6.58 24.39 -26.09
CA GLU A 278 7.14 24.91 -27.34
C GLU A 278 8.68 24.89 -27.32
N TYR A 279 9.29 25.37 -26.24
CA TYR A 279 10.74 25.32 -26.08
C TYR A 279 11.26 23.87 -26.05
N ILE A 280 10.65 23.00 -25.27
CA ILE A 280 11.08 21.60 -25.11
C ILE A 280 11.09 20.86 -26.45
N LEU A 281 10.08 21.06 -27.28
CA LEU A 281 9.97 20.36 -28.57
C LEU A 281 10.98 20.88 -29.61
N LYS A 282 11.40 22.15 -29.51
CA LYS A 282 12.34 22.78 -30.46
C LYS A 282 13.80 22.68 -30.04
N SER A 283 14.09 22.59 -28.76
CA SER A 283 15.45 22.63 -28.23
C SER A 283 16.19 21.31 -28.39
N LYS A 284 17.52 21.33 -28.24
CA LYS A 284 18.38 20.15 -28.23
C LYS A 284 18.65 19.68 -26.80
N ILE A 285 19.09 18.44 -26.65
CA ILE A 285 19.50 17.90 -25.34
C ILE A 285 20.63 18.75 -24.76
N GLY A 286 20.51 19.12 -23.50
CA GLY A 286 21.45 19.98 -22.77
C GLY A 286 21.32 21.48 -23.06
N GLU A 287 20.48 21.87 -24.01
CA GLU A 287 20.24 23.27 -24.35
C GLU A 287 19.54 23.99 -23.20
N ILE A 288 19.94 25.24 -23.00
CA ILE A 288 19.41 26.11 -21.96
C ILE A 288 18.59 27.20 -22.64
N SER A 289 17.36 27.41 -22.15
CA SER A 289 16.45 28.40 -22.67
C SER A 289 16.94 29.84 -22.39
N ASP A 290 16.49 30.76 -23.20
CA ASP A 290 16.30 32.12 -22.72
C ASP A 290 15.18 32.17 -21.67
N PRO A 291 14.99 33.27 -20.92
CA PRO A 291 13.94 33.34 -19.91
C PRO A 291 12.56 33.15 -20.54
N ILE A 292 11.83 32.13 -20.09
CA ILE A 292 10.46 31.85 -20.55
C ILE A 292 9.51 32.48 -19.52
N GLU A 293 8.70 33.43 -19.95
CA GLU A 293 7.73 34.09 -19.10
C GLU A 293 6.44 33.26 -19.00
N THR A 294 5.92 33.15 -17.77
CA THR A 294 4.62 32.59 -17.44
C THR A 294 3.90 33.54 -16.48
N ASP A 295 2.65 33.26 -16.18
CA ASP A 295 1.88 34.06 -15.18
C ASP A 295 2.54 34.06 -13.80
N SER A 296 3.26 33.02 -13.44
CA SER A 296 3.91 32.85 -12.14
C SER A 296 5.30 33.45 -12.04
N GLY A 297 5.97 33.69 -13.17
CA GLY A 297 7.34 34.21 -13.19
C GLY A 297 8.14 33.80 -14.41
N LEU A 298 9.48 33.90 -14.28
CA LEU A 298 10.43 33.52 -15.33
C LEU A 298 11.03 32.16 -15.06
N HIS A 299 11.04 31.35 -16.11
CA HIS A 299 11.65 29.99 -16.09
C HIS A 299 12.87 29.96 -16.99
N ILE A 300 14.01 29.52 -16.47
CA ILE A 300 15.19 29.17 -17.24
C ILE A 300 15.27 27.65 -17.21
N LEU A 301 15.14 27.02 -18.37
CA LEU A 301 15.03 25.58 -18.52
C LEU A 301 16.30 25.00 -19.11
N LYS A 302 16.65 23.77 -18.66
CA LYS A 302 17.62 22.92 -19.34
C LYS A 302 16.90 21.66 -19.76
N ARG A 303 16.86 21.39 -21.06
CA ARG A 303 16.24 20.21 -21.62
C ARG A 303 17.15 19.00 -21.48
N GLY A 304 16.64 17.91 -20.93
CA GLY A 304 17.27 16.61 -20.90
C GLY A 304 16.85 15.72 -22.07
N LEU A 305 16.90 14.41 -21.82
CA LEU A 305 16.46 13.42 -22.80
C LEU A 305 14.93 13.49 -22.96
N ILE A 306 14.46 13.44 -24.19
CA ILE A 306 13.07 13.12 -24.50
C ILE A 306 12.94 11.59 -24.55
N LEU A 307 11.98 11.08 -23.82
CA LEU A 307 11.57 9.68 -23.85
C LEU A 307 10.36 9.61 -24.78
N ALA A 308 10.52 8.85 -25.87
CA ALA A 308 9.44 8.67 -26.82
C ALA A 308 8.21 8.03 -26.16
N GLU A 309 7.07 8.20 -26.78
CA GLU A 309 5.90 7.42 -26.42
C GLU A 309 6.21 5.93 -26.58
N GLU A 310 5.84 5.15 -25.59
CA GLU A 310 6.16 3.73 -25.53
C GLU A 310 4.97 2.96 -24.94
N THR A 311 4.51 1.98 -25.67
CA THR A 311 3.50 1.03 -25.18
C THR A 311 4.19 -0.21 -24.65
N VAL A 312 3.91 -0.56 -23.40
CA VAL A 312 4.42 -1.80 -22.79
C VAL A 312 3.82 -3.01 -23.51
N PRO A 313 4.62 -3.96 -24.02
CA PRO A 313 4.12 -5.16 -24.67
C PRO A 313 3.21 -5.99 -23.75
N PHE A 314 2.21 -6.64 -24.34
CA PHE A 314 1.27 -7.50 -23.61
C PHE A 314 1.97 -8.55 -22.73
N GLU A 315 3.01 -9.17 -23.28
CA GLU A 315 3.76 -10.24 -22.63
C GLU A 315 4.45 -9.80 -21.33
N GLU A 316 4.75 -8.52 -21.19
CA GLU A 316 5.39 -7.96 -19.99
C GLU A 316 4.39 -7.65 -18.87
N VAL A 317 3.10 -7.52 -19.21
CA VAL A 317 2.05 -7.12 -18.25
C VAL A 317 0.94 -8.17 -18.10
N GLU A 318 1.04 -9.31 -18.78
CA GLU A 318 0.02 -10.38 -18.75
C GLU A 318 -0.28 -10.83 -17.31
N ASP A 319 0.75 -11.17 -16.54
CA ASP A 319 0.59 -11.64 -15.16
C ASP A 319 0.02 -10.54 -14.25
N GLN A 320 0.47 -9.30 -14.44
CA GLN A 320 -0.06 -8.16 -13.70
C GLN A 320 -1.55 -7.94 -13.99
N ILE A 321 -1.97 -8.03 -15.26
CA ILE A 321 -3.39 -7.92 -15.65
C ILE A 321 -4.19 -9.07 -15.03
N ARG A 322 -3.65 -10.28 -15.02
CA ARG A 322 -4.27 -11.45 -14.39
C ARG A 322 -4.58 -11.16 -12.92
N GLN A 323 -3.61 -10.63 -12.17
CA GLN A 323 -3.78 -10.28 -10.76
C GLN A 323 -4.79 -9.14 -10.57
N ILE A 324 -4.78 -8.13 -11.42
CA ILE A 324 -5.76 -7.03 -11.40
C ILE A 324 -7.18 -7.58 -11.55
N LEU A 325 -7.43 -8.43 -12.55
CA LEU A 325 -8.74 -9.00 -12.81
C LEU A 325 -9.21 -9.88 -11.65
N ILE A 326 -8.33 -10.72 -11.08
CA ILE A 326 -8.64 -11.54 -9.91
C ILE A 326 -9.04 -10.64 -8.73
N LYS A 327 -8.24 -9.63 -8.42
CA LYS A 327 -8.49 -8.71 -7.31
C LYS A 327 -9.78 -7.90 -7.51
N GLN A 328 -10.03 -7.37 -8.71
CA GLN A 328 -11.24 -6.61 -9.01
C GLN A 328 -12.50 -7.47 -8.90
N THR A 329 -12.49 -8.66 -9.52
CA THR A 329 -13.63 -9.58 -9.48
C THR A 329 -13.85 -10.12 -8.07
N GLY A 330 -12.77 -10.41 -7.33
CA GLY A 330 -12.85 -10.81 -5.91
C GLY A 330 -13.54 -9.73 -5.06
N ARG A 331 -13.19 -8.45 -5.24
CA ARG A 331 -13.87 -7.33 -4.55
C ARG A 331 -15.36 -7.25 -4.89
N GLN A 332 -15.72 -7.40 -6.17
CA GLN A 332 -17.11 -7.37 -6.59
C GLN A 332 -17.92 -8.53 -6.00
N LEU A 333 -17.35 -9.75 -6.05
CA LEU A 333 -17.98 -10.93 -5.45
C LEU A 333 -18.12 -10.80 -3.92
N LYS A 334 -17.13 -10.23 -3.25
CA LYS A 334 -17.19 -9.94 -1.81
C LYS A 334 -18.39 -9.05 -1.48
N ASN A 335 -18.61 -7.98 -2.24
CA ASN A 335 -19.76 -7.10 -2.02
C ASN A 335 -21.10 -7.85 -2.20
N VAL A 336 -21.24 -8.66 -3.27
CA VAL A 336 -22.43 -9.48 -3.48
C VAL A 336 -22.66 -10.48 -2.35
N ILE A 337 -21.58 -11.08 -1.82
CA ILE A 337 -21.65 -12.01 -0.69
C ILE A 337 -22.14 -11.28 0.58
N PHE A 338 -21.63 -10.08 0.83
CA PHE A 338 -22.06 -9.28 1.98
C PHE A 338 -23.52 -8.81 1.86
N GLU A 339 -23.95 -8.39 0.68
CA GLU A 339 -25.37 -8.05 0.42
C GLU A 339 -26.27 -9.25 0.73
N GLN A 340 -25.95 -10.41 0.18
CA GLN A 340 -26.72 -11.63 0.45
C GLN A 340 -26.70 -12.02 1.94
N ALA A 341 -25.54 -11.95 2.60
CA ALA A 341 -25.44 -12.25 4.01
C ALA A 341 -26.25 -11.26 4.86
N SER A 342 -26.32 -9.99 4.47
CA SER A 342 -27.11 -8.97 5.18
C SER A 342 -28.62 -9.21 5.02
N GLU A 343 -29.06 -9.76 3.89
CA GLU A 343 -30.46 -10.17 3.69
C GLU A 343 -30.81 -11.40 4.53
N ASP A 344 -29.92 -12.41 4.54
CA ASP A 344 -30.15 -13.69 5.25
C ASP A 344 -30.02 -13.53 6.77
N TYR A 345 -29.14 -12.65 7.23
CA TYR A 345 -28.83 -12.43 8.67
C TYR A 345 -28.82 -10.93 9.02
N PRO A 346 -29.96 -10.24 8.97
CA PRO A 346 -30.00 -8.80 9.13
C PRO A 346 -29.60 -8.35 10.54
N GLN A 347 -28.64 -7.41 10.61
CA GLN A 347 -28.25 -6.72 11.82
C GLN A 347 -28.83 -5.30 11.80
N GLN A 348 -29.89 -5.09 12.60
CA GLN A 348 -30.56 -3.78 12.62
C GLN A 348 -30.05 -2.94 13.79
N ILE A 349 -29.36 -1.88 13.48
CA ILE A 349 -28.95 -0.85 14.44
C ILE A 349 -29.62 0.45 14.01
N SER A 350 -30.42 1.08 14.91
CA SER A 350 -31.08 2.34 14.58
C SER A 350 -30.09 3.50 14.51
N GLU A 351 -30.39 4.51 13.68
CA GLU A 351 -29.57 5.73 13.60
C GLU A 351 -29.44 6.41 14.97
N ASN A 352 -30.51 6.46 15.74
CA ASN A 352 -30.46 7.01 17.11
C ASN A 352 -29.47 6.26 18.00
N THR A 353 -29.41 4.93 17.92
CA THR A 353 -28.45 4.12 18.66
C THR A 353 -27.01 4.42 18.26
N ILE A 354 -26.76 4.62 16.97
CA ILE A 354 -25.43 4.99 16.46
C ILE A 354 -25.02 6.37 16.99
N GLU A 355 -25.94 7.34 16.96
CA GLU A 355 -25.70 8.69 17.47
C GLU A 355 -25.43 8.71 18.98
N GLU A 356 -26.22 7.97 19.77
CA GLU A 356 -26.02 7.81 21.22
C GLU A 356 -24.63 7.21 21.53
N TRP A 357 -24.23 6.16 20.82
CA TRP A 357 -22.92 5.53 21.00
C TRP A 357 -21.78 6.48 20.62
N TRP A 358 -21.94 7.21 19.53
CA TRP A 358 -20.93 8.18 19.09
C TRP A 358 -20.74 9.30 20.11
N LEU A 359 -21.83 9.89 20.63
CA LEU A 359 -21.79 10.94 21.65
C LEU A 359 -21.13 10.43 22.93
N LYS A 360 -21.52 9.24 23.37
CA LYS A 360 -20.96 8.64 24.60
C LYS A 360 -19.46 8.38 24.48
N LEU A 361 -19.02 7.78 23.38
CA LEU A 361 -17.59 7.52 23.15
C LEU A 361 -16.78 8.81 23.04
N LYS A 362 -17.37 9.86 22.45
CA LYS A 362 -16.73 11.17 22.37
C LYS A 362 -16.54 11.79 23.75
N GLU A 363 -17.57 11.79 24.60
CA GLU A 363 -17.48 12.28 25.97
C GLU A 363 -16.44 11.50 26.81
N GLU A 364 -16.43 10.17 26.69
CA GLU A 364 -15.43 9.33 27.36
C GLU A 364 -14.01 9.65 26.91
N SER A 365 -13.79 9.90 25.61
CA SER A 365 -12.47 10.27 25.08
C SER A 365 -11.98 11.64 25.56
N GLU A 366 -12.89 12.62 25.66
CA GLU A 366 -12.57 13.97 26.15
C GLU A 366 -12.32 13.99 27.68
N SER A 367 -12.88 13.04 28.42
CA SER A 367 -12.69 12.93 29.89
C SER A 367 -11.38 12.25 30.30
N GLN A 368 -10.67 11.60 29.36
CA GLN A 368 -9.39 10.90 29.57
C GLN A 368 -8.16 11.73 29.17
N LEU A 369 -8.36 12.92 28.60
CA LEU A 369 -7.35 13.93 28.28
C LEU A 369 -7.25 14.98 29.41
#